data_1b82a320c8ee8ee21c8421ad362749c0
#
_entry.id   1b82a320c8ee8ee21c8421ad362749c0
#
_cell.length_a   1.000
_cell.length_b   1.000
_cell.length_c   1.000
_cell.angle_alpha   90.00
_cell.angle_beta   90.00
_cell.angle_gamma   90.00
#
_symmetry.space_group_name_H-M   'P 1'
#
loop_
_entity.id
_entity.type
_entity.pdbx_description
1 polymer ?
#
loop_
_entity_poly.entity_id
_entity_poly.type
_entity_poly.pdbx_seq_one_letter_code
_entity_poly.pdbx_strand_id
1 'polypeptide(L)'
;MPSPTVISLGQVWVDIMMDIDAIPQPGGFAVANHTMPSVGGSFRVMQAASRIGAATKHAGVIGNGPWASLIRKALNDNGIEHIGQDRIDADSGFRLVLNDSERKTFVATYGAESQGNENTFDCVEPGEGDVVHISANTLMDHSASGIDAFLHRTSSDPTTRDYSIVLNPTNTLHMVSDHLLEDLVLVRPIWSCNRQEARTLADRLGVFVDDSLSMTVGGGFDDSMKALCNSLGATLRAPLVVRAGSRGAWVRTPGGEVIHVEGYPTKATHTRSAGSCHTGAMCALIARGWSLVDAVKIANAAASLGIQRSINGVPDCPGYDEVIAKLEEDETPAEAAK
;
A
#
# COMPACT_ATOMS: atom_id res chain seq x y z
N MET A 1 -21.34 -2.13 -18.95
CA MET A 1 -21.16 -1.88 -17.53
C MET A 1 -20.00 -0.91 -17.38
N PRO A 2 -19.97 0.01 -16.41
CA PRO A 2 -18.80 0.81 -16.16
C PRO A 2 -17.61 -0.12 -15.83
N SER A 3 -16.41 0.31 -16.19
CA SER A 3 -15.20 -0.46 -15.85
C SER A 3 -14.99 -0.46 -14.33
N PRO A 4 -14.57 -1.59 -13.74
CA PRO A 4 -14.29 -1.66 -12.31
C PRO A 4 -13.28 -0.62 -11.85
N THR A 5 -13.46 -0.14 -10.62
CA THR A 5 -12.75 1.01 -10.04
C THR A 5 -11.92 0.58 -8.83
N VAL A 6 -10.79 1.22 -8.60
CA VAL A 6 -10.05 1.13 -7.34
C VAL A 6 -10.47 2.30 -6.44
N ILE A 7 -11.10 1.99 -5.31
CA ILE A 7 -11.60 2.99 -4.33
C ILE A 7 -10.73 2.92 -3.08
N SER A 8 -10.01 3.98 -2.77
CA SER A 8 -9.15 4.01 -1.57
C SER A 8 -9.84 4.73 -0.41
N LEU A 9 -9.95 4.01 0.72
CA LEU A 9 -10.40 4.56 2.01
C LEU A 9 -9.23 5.09 2.85
N GLY A 10 -8.02 5.11 2.27
CA GLY A 10 -6.81 5.48 3.00
C GLY A 10 -6.61 6.99 3.09
N GLN A 11 -5.90 7.41 4.12
CA GLN A 11 -5.52 8.79 4.36
C GLN A 11 -4.48 9.29 3.35
N VAL A 12 -4.54 10.59 3.07
CA VAL A 12 -3.60 11.32 2.22
C VAL A 12 -3.11 12.57 2.95
N TRP A 13 -1.79 12.78 2.94
CA TRP A 13 -1.12 13.94 3.56
C TRP A 13 0.03 14.43 2.69
N VAL A 14 0.67 15.53 3.07
CA VAL A 14 1.85 16.05 2.38
C VAL A 14 3.11 15.64 3.14
N ASP A 15 4.07 14.99 2.47
CA ASP A 15 5.42 14.77 2.96
C ASP A 15 6.31 15.95 2.53
N ILE A 16 6.95 16.63 3.48
CA ILE A 16 7.97 17.64 3.22
C ILE A 16 9.32 16.98 3.50
N MET A 17 9.98 16.56 2.44
CA MET A 17 11.31 15.95 2.54
C MET A 17 12.37 17.03 2.57
N MET A 18 13.26 16.96 3.56
CA MET A 18 14.36 17.91 3.75
C MET A 18 15.66 17.12 3.93
N ASP A 19 16.58 17.32 3.00
CA ASP A 19 17.94 16.78 3.12
C ASP A 19 18.79 17.76 3.91
N ILE A 20 19.31 17.31 5.06
CA ILE A 20 20.12 18.09 6.00
C ILE A 20 21.42 17.35 6.30
N ASP A 21 22.48 18.06 6.64
CA ASP A 21 23.76 17.43 6.99
C ASP A 21 23.68 16.65 8.30
N ALA A 22 22.97 17.21 9.28
CA ALA A 22 22.71 16.56 10.57
C ALA A 22 21.49 17.18 11.25
N ILE A 23 20.80 16.39 12.08
CA ILE A 23 19.73 16.89 12.95
C ILE A 23 20.35 17.83 13.99
N PRO A 24 19.92 19.10 14.09
CA PRO A 24 20.48 20.05 15.04
C PRO A 24 20.19 19.62 16.49
N GLN A 25 21.10 19.93 17.39
CA GLN A 25 20.84 19.78 18.82
C GLN A 25 19.75 20.75 19.29
N PRO A 26 19.09 20.50 20.43
CA PRO A 26 18.09 21.40 20.98
C PRO A 26 18.58 22.84 21.06
N GLY A 27 17.81 23.79 20.50
CA GLY A 27 18.21 25.19 20.37
C GLY A 27 19.14 25.51 19.19
N GLY A 28 19.59 24.51 18.45
CA GLY A 28 20.42 24.66 17.26
C GLY A 28 19.60 25.01 16.00
N PHE A 29 20.32 25.21 14.90
CA PHE A 29 19.79 25.57 13.59
C PHE A 29 20.44 24.71 12.51
N ALA A 30 19.67 24.29 11.53
CA ALA A 30 20.15 23.63 10.31
C ALA A 30 19.47 24.23 9.07
N VAL A 31 20.19 24.29 7.98
CA VAL A 31 19.66 24.65 6.65
C VAL A 31 19.54 23.37 5.85
N ALA A 32 18.39 23.17 5.21
CA ALA A 32 18.22 22.05 4.30
C ALA A 32 18.96 22.31 2.98
N ASN A 33 19.73 21.32 2.53
CA ASN A 33 20.40 21.34 1.22
C ASN A 33 19.39 21.21 0.07
N HIS A 34 18.31 20.44 0.31
CA HIS A 34 17.23 20.25 -0.60
C HIS A 34 15.90 20.11 0.16
N THR A 35 14.82 20.68 -0.40
CA THR A 35 13.47 20.54 0.15
C THR A 35 12.49 20.23 -0.96
N MET A 36 11.67 19.18 -0.78
CA MET A 36 10.67 18.77 -1.75
C MET A 36 9.35 18.37 -1.05
N PRO A 37 8.25 19.10 -1.28
CA PRO A 37 6.94 18.64 -0.89
C PRO A 37 6.44 17.56 -1.86
N SER A 38 5.82 16.52 -1.34
CA SER A 38 5.19 15.48 -2.16
C SER A 38 4.00 14.87 -1.45
N VAL A 39 2.96 14.50 -2.19
CA VAL A 39 1.79 13.86 -1.60
C VAL A 39 2.13 12.41 -1.26
N GLY A 40 1.80 12.03 -0.02
CA GLY A 40 2.09 10.74 0.59
C GLY A 40 0.84 9.95 0.98
N GLY A 41 1.02 8.99 1.89
CA GLY A 41 -0.06 8.12 2.32
C GLY A 41 -0.58 7.23 1.21
N SER A 42 -1.87 7.00 1.20
CA SER A 42 -2.55 6.16 0.21
C SER A 42 -2.55 6.75 -1.21
N PHE A 43 -2.18 8.05 -1.37
CA PHE A 43 -1.98 8.64 -2.69
C PHE A 43 -1.05 7.79 -3.57
N ARG A 44 0.02 7.23 -3.01
CA ARG A 44 0.98 6.42 -3.77
C ARG A 44 0.38 5.11 -4.30
N VAL A 45 -0.55 4.51 -3.56
CA VAL A 45 -1.31 3.35 -4.02
C VAL A 45 -2.23 3.74 -5.16
N MET A 46 -2.98 4.82 -5.00
CA MET A 46 -3.91 5.34 -6.00
C MET A 46 -3.18 5.79 -7.29
N GLN A 47 -2.05 6.48 -7.14
CA GLN A 47 -1.22 6.89 -8.29
C GLN A 47 -0.77 5.68 -9.11
N ALA A 48 -0.29 4.62 -8.46
CA ALA A 48 0.11 3.40 -9.14
C ALA A 48 -1.09 2.72 -9.82
N ALA A 49 -2.24 2.65 -9.14
CA ALA A 49 -3.45 2.07 -9.72
C ALA A 49 -3.92 2.82 -10.98
N SER A 50 -3.96 4.15 -10.91
CA SER A 50 -4.32 4.99 -12.05
C SER A 50 -3.35 4.81 -13.23
N ARG A 51 -2.04 4.79 -12.99
CA ARG A 51 -1.02 4.62 -14.04
C ARG A 51 -1.04 3.24 -14.69
N ILE A 52 -1.46 2.21 -13.95
CA ILE A 52 -1.70 0.86 -14.51
C ILE A 52 -3.03 0.79 -15.28
N GLY A 53 -3.81 1.88 -15.29
CA GLY A 53 -4.99 2.05 -16.14
C GLY A 53 -6.33 1.74 -15.46
N ALA A 54 -6.39 1.67 -14.13
CA ALA A 54 -7.66 1.58 -13.42
C ALA A 54 -8.29 2.96 -13.19
N ALA A 55 -9.60 3.08 -13.35
CA ALA A 55 -10.33 4.18 -12.76
C ALA A 55 -10.09 4.18 -11.25
N THR A 56 -9.79 5.34 -10.67
CA THR A 56 -9.34 5.38 -9.27
C THR A 56 -10.03 6.50 -8.52
N LYS A 57 -10.52 6.20 -7.30
CA LYS A 57 -11.24 7.14 -6.44
C LYS A 57 -10.62 7.21 -5.06
N HIS A 58 -10.62 8.40 -4.48
CA HIS A 58 -10.24 8.68 -3.10
C HIS A 58 -11.48 9.01 -2.27
N ALA A 59 -11.74 8.22 -1.23
CA ALA A 59 -12.89 8.38 -0.35
C ALA A 59 -12.53 8.93 1.04
N GLY A 60 -11.23 9.10 1.35
CA GLY A 60 -10.81 9.69 2.62
C GLY A 60 -11.12 11.17 2.73
N VAL A 61 -11.00 11.72 3.94
CA VAL A 61 -11.27 13.14 4.21
C VAL A 61 -10.13 14.00 3.67
N ILE A 62 -10.46 15.13 3.04
CA ILE A 62 -9.51 16.18 2.65
C ILE A 62 -9.92 17.50 3.34
N GLY A 63 -8.91 18.24 3.80
CA GLY A 63 -9.10 19.55 4.44
C GLY A 63 -9.31 20.70 3.45
N ASN A 64 -9.19 21.91 3.97
CA ASN A 64 -9.26 23.15 3.23
C ASN A 64 -8.11 24.08 3.63
N GLY A 65 -7.07 24.16 2.79
CA GLY A 65 -5.88 24.96 3.03
C GLY A 65 -4.77 24.67 2.03
N PRO A 66 -3.56 25.16 2.26
CA PRO A 66 -2.41 24.97 1.37
C PRO A 66 -2.06 23.51 1.11
N TRP A 67 -2.05 22.66 2.14
CA TRP A 67 -1.74 21.23 2.00
C TRP A 67 -2.86 20.48 1.29
N ALA A 68 -4.11 20.77 1.63
CA ALA A 68 -5.27 20.23 0.91
C ALA A 68 -5.26 20.60 -0.58
N SER A 69 -4.84 21.83 -0.91
CA SER A 69 -4.72 22.30 -2.30
C SER A 69 -3.66 21.51 -3.08
N LEU A 70 -2.51 21.19 -2.46
CA LEU A 70 -1.49 20.34 -3.05
C LEU A 70 -2.00 18.92 -3.27
N ILE A 71 -2.76 18.37 -2.30
CA ILE A 71 -3.36 17.04 -2.40
C ILE A 71 -4.34 17.00 -3.57
N ARG A 72 -5.29 17.95 -3.66
CA ARG A 72 -6.28 18.01 -4.76
C ARG A 72 -5.59 18.14 -6.12
N LYS A 73 -4.57 19.00 -6.20
CA LYS A 73 -3.79 19.10 -7.43
C LYS A 73 -3.17 17.76 -7.83
N ALA A 74 -2.55 17.06 -6.89
CA ALA A 74 -1.92 15.77 -7.16
C ALA A 74 -2.93 14.69 -7.57
N LEU A 75 -4.11 14.66 -6.95
CA LEU A 75 -5.21 13.77 -7.34
C LEU A 75 -5.64 14.06 -8.79
N ASN A 76 -5.92 15.33 -9.11
CA ASN A 76 -6.35 15.75 -10.45
C ASN A 76 -5.28 15.45 -11.52
N ASP A 77 -4.01 15.75 -11.25
CA ASP A 77 -2.90 15.50 -12.18
C ASP A 77 -2.73 13.99 -12.50
N ASN A 78 -3.24 13.10 -11.64
CA ASN A 78 -3.20 11.65 -11.83
C ASN A 78 -4.58 11.05 -12.19
N GLY A 79 -5.59 11.87 -12.49
CA GLY A 79 -6.92 11.39 -12.87
C GLY A 79 -7.65 10.65 -11.75
N ILE A 80 -7.34 10.96 -10.48
CA ILE A 80 -7.95 10.34 -9.32
C ILE A 80 -9.12 11.23 -8.86
N GLU A 81 -10.33 10.68 -8.90
CA GLU A 81 -11.54 11.36 -8.44
C GLU A 81 -11.60 11.39 -6.91
N HIS A 82 -11.85 12.57 -6.31
CA HIS A 82 -12.16 12.66 -4.90
C HIS A 82 -13.66 12.59 -4.69
N ILE A 83 -14.11 11.58 -3.95
CA ILE A 83 -15.51 11.33 -3.62
C ILE A 83 -15.81 11.44 -2.10
N GLY A 84 -14.75 11.58 -1.29
CA GLY A 84 -14.85 11.65 0.17
C GLY A 84 -15.34 13.01 0.68
N GLN A 85 -15.36 13.12 2.01
CA GLN A 85 -15.80 14.33 2.69
C GLN A 85 -14.73 15.43 2.64
N ASP A 86 -15.17 16.68 2.47
CA ASP A 86 -14.34 17.87 2.63
C ASP A 86 -14.53 18.50 4.01
N ARG A 87 -13.42 18.78 4.71
CA ARG A 87 -13.43 19.56 5.96
C ARG A 87 -13.00 21.00 5.67
N ILE A 88 -13.92 21.94 5.89
CA ILE A 88 -13.69 23.37 5.60
C ILE A 88 -12.99 24.10 6.75
N ASP A 89 -13.01 23.54 7.94
CA ASP A 89 -12.54 24.12 9.21
C ASP A 89 -11.11 23.71 9.59
N ALA A 90 -10.49 22.82 8.82
CA ALA A 90 -9.12 22.35 9.04
C ALA A 90 -8.39 22.11 7.71
N ASP A 91 -7.07 22.29 7.68
CA ASP A 91 -6.25 21.84 6.56
C ASP A 91 -5.93 20.34 6.69
N SER A 92 -5.46 19.74 5.62
CA SER A 92 -4.88 18.39 5.64
C SER A 92 -3.54 18.41 6.38
N GLY A 93 -3.17 17.27 6.95
CA GLY A 93 -1.93 17.10 7.67
C GLY A 93 -0.69 17.09 6.78
N PHE A 94 0.45 17.20 7.41
CA PHE A 94 1.74 17.05 6.75
C PHE A 94 2.74 16.32 7.64
N ARG A 95 3.79 15.80 7.03
CA ARG A 95 4.87 15.14 7.73
C ARG A 95 6.21 15.68 7.25
N LEU A 96 7.02 16.16 8.19
CA LEU A 96 8.43 16.46 7.93
C LEU A 96 9.22 15.15 7.88
N VAL A 97 10.03 15.00 6.84
CA VAL A 97 10.96 13.88 6.69
C VAL A 97 12.36 14.46 6.63
N LEU A 98 13.01 14.49 7.76
CA LEU A 98 14.40 14.96 7.87
C LEU A 98 15.32 13.79 7.50
N ASN A 99 16.08 13.96 6.44
CA ASN A 99 16.98 12.97 5.89
C ASN A 99 18.40 13.47 6.11
N ASP A 100 19.11 12.89 7.06
CA ASP A 100 20.54 13.05 7.22
C ASP A 100 21.30 11.91 6.50
N SER A 101 22.61 11.94 6.50
CA SER A 101 23.44 10.95 5.80
C SER A 101 23.27 9.52 6.34
N GLU A 102 22.74 9.34 7.55
CA GLU A 102 22.68 8.05 8.24
C GLU A 102 21.25 7.53 8.40
N ARG A 103 20.28 8.43 8.62
CA ARG A 103 18.90 8.04 9.02
C ARG A 103 17.86 9.04 8.57
N LYS A 104 16.61 8.61 8.69
CA LYS A 104 15.43 9.46 8.48
C LYS A 104 14.67 9.65 9.79
N THR A 105 14.34 10.90 10.06
CA THR A 105 13.52 11.28 11.22
C THR A 105 12.21 11.86 10.73
N PHE A 106 11.12 11.48 11.39
CA PHE A 106 9.76 11.86 10.98
C PHE A 106 9.11 12.68 12.09
N VAL A 107 8.50 13.80 11.70
CA VAL A 107 7.62 14.59 12.58
C VAL A 107 6.30 14.79 11.83
N ALA A 108 5.21 14.27 12.36
CA ALA A 108 3.91 14.32 11.71
C ALA A 108 2.97 15.29 12.42
N THR A 109 2.16 15.99 11.63
CA THR A 109 1.00 16.77 12.07
C THR A 109 -0.23 16.17 11.41
N TYR A 110 -1.15 15.67 12.21
CA TYR A 110 -2.43 15.19 11.73
C TYR A 110 -3.38 16.38 11.45
N GLY A 111 -4.10 16.29 10.36
CA GLY A 111 -5.07 17.29 9.93
C GLY A 111 -6.46 16.69 9.71
N ALA A 112 -7.19 17.24 8.74
CA ALA A 112 -8.54 16.82 8.40
C ALA A 112 -8.65 15.32 8.07
N GLU A 113 -7.61 14.72 7.47
CA GLU A 113 -7.59 13.28 7.09
C GLU A 113 -7.74 12.35 8.29
N SER A 114 -7.40 12.80 9.49
CA SER A 114 -7.55 12.03 10.74
C SER A 114 -8.84 12.30 11.48
N GLN A 115 -9.70 13.19 10.98
CA GLN A 115 -10.91 13.68 11.66
C GLN A 115 -12.19 13.11 11.05
N GLY A 116 -12.16 11.87 10.59
CA GLY A 116 -13.34 11.17 10.13
C GLY A 116 -14.31 10.80 11.25
N ASN A 117 -15.42 10.19 10.88
CA ASN A 117 -16.43 9.64 11.78
C ASN A 117 -17.06 8.38 11.17
N GLU A 118 -18.06 7.81 11.81
CA GLU A 118 -18.78 6.62 11.34
C GLU A 118 -19.36 6.74 9.94
N ASN A 119 -19.72 7.96 9.49
CA ASN A 119 -20.31 8.21 8.18
C ASN A 119 -19.27 8.61 7.11
N THR A 120 -17.97 8.56 7.44
CA THR A 120 -16.89 9.03 6.55
C THR A 120 -16.92 8.34 5.19
N PHE A 121 -17.28 7.07 5.14
CA PHE A 121 -17.28 6.26 3.93
C PHE A 121 -18.68 5.94 3.39
N ASP A 122 -19.72 6.69 3.79
CA ASP A 122 -21.08 6.48 3.27
C ASP A 122 -21.20 6.71 1.77
N CYS A 123 -20.30 7.51 1.20
CA CYS A 123 -20.20 7.75 -0.24
C CYS A 123 -19.64 6.56 -1.03
N VAL A 124 -19.18 5.50 -0.35
CA VAL A 124 -18.52 4.35 -0.99
C VAL A 124 -19.55 3.24 -1.21
N GLU A 125 -19.92 3.04 -2.46
CA GLU A 125 -20.82 1.98 -2.92
C GLU A 125 -20.09 1.15 -3.99
N PRO A 126 -19.29 0.13 -3.60
CA PRO A 126 -18.54 -0.68 -4.54
C PRO A 126 -19.50 -1.54 -5.38
N GLY A 127 -19.23 -1.63 -6.69
CA GLY A 127 -19.92 -2.54 -7.60
C GLY A 127 -19.12 -3.78 -7.93
N GLU A 128 -19.69 -4.64 -8.78
CA GLU A 128 -19.06 -5.88 -9.23
C GLU A 128 -17.68 -5.64 -9.84
N GLY A 129 -16.68 -6.33 -9.31
CA GLY A 129 -15.30 -6.26 -9.75
C GLY A 129 -14.49 -5.09 -9.19
N ASP A 130 -15.10 -4.15 -8.46
CA ASP A 130 -14.36 -3.05 -7.81
C ASP A 130 -13.35 -3.58 -6.80
N VAL A 131 -12.35 -2.75 -6.50
CA VAL A 131 -11.36 -3.01 -5.45
C VAL A 131 -11.37 -1.88 -4.44
N VAL A 132 -11.76 -2.19 -3.22
CA VAL A 132 -11.68 -1.26 -2.08
C VAL A 132 -10.34 -1.43 -1.38
N HIS A 133 -9.52 -0.39 -1.38
CA HIS A 133 -8.22 -0.37 -0.70
C HIS A 133 -8.34 0.27 0.68
N ILE A 134 -7.88 -0.44 1.71
CA ILE A 134 -7.79 0.02 3.10
C ILE A 134 -6.31 0.08 3.50
N SER A 135 -5.90 1.19 4.11
CA SER A 135 -4.57 1.35 4.72
C SER A 135 -4.69 1.39 6.24
N ALA A 136 -3.80 0.69 6.95
CA ALA A 136 -3.83 0.67 8.41
C ALA A 136 -3.66 2.05 9.05
N ASN A 137 -3.13 3.03 8.35
CA ASN A 137 -3.08 4.41 8.85
C ASN A 137 -4.48 4.96 9.16
N THR A 138 -5.50 4.57 8.39
CA THR A 138 -6.90 4.97 8.60
C THR A 138 -7.55 4.27 9.81
N LEU A 139 -6.92 3.20 10.30
CA LEU A 139 -7.45 2.37 11.40
C LEU A 139 -7.03 2.84 12.80
N MET A 140 -6.31 3.97 12.91
CA MET A 140 -5.70 4.41 14.17
C MET A 140 -6.33 5.68 14.76
N ASP A 141 -7.18 6.35 14.03
CA ASP A 141 -7.77 7.64 14.42
C ASP A 141 -9.30 7.62 14.30
N HIS A 142 -9.92 8.81 14.29
CA HIS A 142 -11.37 8.92 14.20
C HIS A 142 -11.98 8.31 12.94
N SER A 143 -11.21 8.19 11.84
CA SER A 143 -11.68 7.53 10.63
C SER A 143 -11.83 6.01 10.79
N ALA A 144 -11.24 5.43 11.85
CA ALA A 144 -11.40 4.02 12.20
C ALA A 144 -12.86 3.63 12.38
N SER A 145 -13.68 4.49 12.99
CA SER A 145 -15.12 4.25 13.14
C SER A 145 -15.87 4.19 11.80
N GLY A 146 -15.42 4.93 10.80
CA GLY A 146 -15.96 4.84 9.43
C GLY A 146 -15.56 3.55 8.73
N ILE A 147 -14.33 3.05 8.95
CA ILE A 147 -13.92 1.73 8.45
C ILE A 147 -14.75 0.64 9.14
N ASP A 148 -14.89 0.69 10.47
CA ASP A 148 -15.71 -0.24 11.22
C ASP A 148 -17.15 -0.30 10.67
N ALA A 149 -17.79 0.86 10.49
CA ALA A 149 -19.12 0.96 9.89
C ALA A 149 -19.16 0.38 8.45
N PHE A 150 -18.13 0.60 7.64
CA PHE A 150 -18.03 0.04 6.30
C PHE A 150 -17.91 -1.49 6.32
N LEU A 151 -17.10 -2.06 7.22
CA LEU A 151 -16.89 -3.50 7.33
C LEU A 151 -18.18 -4.23 7.77
N HIS A 152 -19.01 -3.60 8.59
CA HIS A 152 -20.27 -4.16 9.09
C HIS A 152 -21.45 -4.04 8.11
N ARG A 153 -21.28 -3.46 6.93
CA ARG A 153 -22.32 -3.44 5.89
C ARG A 153 -22.61 -4.84 5.39
N THR A 154 -23.87 -5.14 5.10
CA THR A 154 -24.25 -6.40 4.46
C THR A 154 -23.51 -6.62 3.14
N SER A 155 -23.24 -5.55 2.39
CA SER A 155 -22.45 -5.59 1.15
C SER A 155 -20.98 -5.95 1.36
N SER A 156 -20.46 -5.90 2.59
CA SER A 156 -19.05 -6.25 2.90
C SER A 156 -18.89 -7.73 3.32
N ASP A 157 -19.96 -8.48 3.43
CA ASP A 157 -19.92 -9.91 3.78
C ASP A 157 -19.09 -10.69 2.74
N PRO A 158 -18.02 -11.40 3.17
CA PRO A 158 -17.11 -12.10 2.26
C PRO A 158 -17.75 -13.25 1.49
N THR A 159 -18.96 -13.68 1.86
CA THR A 159 -19.69 -14.76 1.19
C THR A 159 -20.59 -14.27 0.07
N THR A 160 -20.94 -12.99 0.06
CA THR A 160 -21.93 -12.43 -0.89
C THR A 160 -21.42 -11.24 -1.67
N ARG A 161 -20.37 -10.55 -1.21
CA ARG A 161 -19.83 -9.40 -1.92
C ARG A 161 -19.24 -9.79 -3.28
N ASP A 162 -19.44 -8.94 -4.26
CA ASP A 162 -18.99 -9.07 -5.64
C ASP A 162 -17.76 -8.19 -5.97
N TYR A 163 -17.19 -7.54 -4.97
CA TYR A 163 -15.97 -6.73 -5.05
C TYR A 163 -14.86 -7.25 -4.13
N SER A 164 -13.64 -6.81 -4.34
CA SER A 164 -12.49 -7.19 -3.53
C SER A 164 -12.15 -6.12 -2.50
N ILE A 165 -11.74 -6.51 -1.29
CA ILE A 165 -11.10 -5.63 -0.32
C ILE A 165 -9.61 -5.97 -0.28
N VAL A 166 -8.73 -4.97 -0.42
CA VAL A 166 -7.27 -5.11 -0.26
C VAL A 166 -6.83 -4.30 0.94
N LEU A 167 -6.23 -4.96 1.91
CA LEU A 167 -5.69 -4.31 3.11
C LEU A 167 -4.18 -4.23 3.06
N ASN A 168 -3.67 -3.02 3.23
CA ASN A 168 -2.24 -2.75 3.42
C ASN A 168 -1.96 -2.40 4.89
N PRO A 169 -1.41 -3.35 5.70
CA PRO A 169 -1.31 -3.18 7.15
C PRO A 169 -0.39 -2.04 7.58
N THR A 170 0.61 -1.70 6.81
CA THR A 170 1.67 -0.73 7.13
C THR A 170 2.40 -1.03 8.45
N ASN A 171 3.38 -0.22 8.81
CA ASN A 171 4.09 -0.35 10.08
C ASN A 171 3.26 0.06 11.31
N THR A 172 2.06 0.55 11.12
CA THR A 172 1.15 1.01 12.19
C THR A 172 0.19 -0.07 12.69
N LEU A 173 0.22 -1.26 12.09
CA LEU A 173 -0.65 -2.37 12.45
C LEU A 173 -0.67 -2.69 13.96
N HIS A 174 0.47 -2.49 14.65
CA HIS A 174 0.57 -2.71 16.10
C HIS A 174 -0.27 -1.73 16.93
N MET A 175 -0.75 -0.63 16.34
CA MET A 175 -1.59 0.39 17.00
C MET A 175 -3.08 0.20 16.71
N VAL A 176 -3.46 -0.65 15.78
CA VAL A 176 -4.87 -0.96 15.46
C VAL A 176 -5.51 -1.68 16.64
N SER A 177 -6.74 -1.33 17.04
CA SER A 177 -7.44 -2.01 18.11
C SER A 177 -7.68 -3.49 17.80
N ASP A 178 -7.76 -4.33 18.85
CA ASP A 178 -8.01 -5.77 18.68
C ASP A 178 -9.38 -6.01 18.04
N HIS A 179 -10.40 -5.27 18.46
CA HIS A 179 -11.76 -5.33 17.89
C HIS A 179 -11.73 -5.12 16.37
N LEU A 180 -11.14 -4.03 15.91
CA LEU A 180 -11.08 -3.73 14.47
C LEU A 180 -10.20 -4.73 13.70
N LEU A 181 -9.16 -5.27 14.33
CA LEU A 181 -8.37 -6.35 13.73
C LEU A 181 -9.19 -7.63 13.56
N GLU A 182 -10.04 -7.98 14.53
CA GLU A 182 -10.96 -9.10 14.44
C GLU A 182 -11.96 -8.91 13.31
N ASP A 183 -12.55 -7.73 13.14
CA ASP A 183 -13.48 -7.41 12.05
C ASP A 183 -12.79 -7.51 10.68
N LEU A 184 -11.56 -7.03 10.59
CA LEU A 184 -10.75 -7.16 9.36
C LEU A 184 -10.49 -8.65 9.02
N VAL A 185 -10.23 -9.49 10.02
CA VAL A 185 -10.08 -10.94 9.79
C VAL A 185 -11.40 -11.56 9.33
N LEU A 186 -12.53 -11.15 9.89
CA LEU A 186 -13.86 -11.66 9.54
C LEU A 186 -14.26 -11.33 8.10
N VAL A 187 -13.97 -10.12 7.61
CA VAL A 187 -14.29 -9.73 6.23
C VAL A 187 -13.32 -10.29 5.18
N ARG A 188 -12.27 -11.01 5.59
CA ARG A 188 -11.34 -11.73 4.71
C ARG A 188 -10.83 -10.89 3.54
N PRO A 189 -10.14 -9.77 3.76
CA PRO A 189 -9.53 -9.00 2.69
C PRO A 189 -8.33 -9.74 2.09
N ILE A 190 -7.88 -9.32 0.92
CA ILE A 190 -6.55 -9.67 0.42
C ILE A 190 -5.52 -8.88 1.24
N TRP A 191 -4.72 -9.55 2.04
CA TRP A 191 -3.67 -8.92 2.84
C TRP A 191 -2.42 -8.68 2.01
N SER A 192 -1.98 -7.42 1.87
CA SER A 192 -0.75 -7.04 1.15
C SER A 192 0.29 -6.52 2.13
N CYS A 193 1.15 -7.41 2.59
CA CYS A 193 2.14 -7.18 3.64
C CYS A 193 3.57 -7.17 3.09
N ASN A 194 4.49 -6.47 3.73
CA ASN A 194 5.89 -6.85 3.69
C ASN A 194 6.17 -7.92 4.76
N ARG A 195 7.37 -8.49 4.75
CA ARG A 195 7.74 -9.56 5.70
C ARG A 195 7.61 -9.13 7.16
N GLN A 196 7.98 -7.90 7.51
CA GLN A 196 7.88 -7.40 8.89
C GLN A 196 6.43 -7.19 9.30
N GLU A 197 5.61 -6.62 8.42
CA GLU A 197 4.17 -6.44 8.65
C GLU A 197 3.47 -7.79 8.83
N ALA A 198 3.83 -8.80 8.03
CA ALA A 198 3.29 -10.16 8.17
C ALA A 198 3.68 -10.81 9.50
N ARG A 199 4.89 -10.58 10.00
CA ARG A 199 5.31 -11.05 11.33
C ARG A 199 4.56 -10.33 12.44
N THR A 200 4.45 -9.01 12.37
CA THR A 200 3.63 -8.24 13.33
C THR A 200 2.17 -8.73 13.35
N LEU A 201 1.62 -9.07 12.18
CA LEU A 201 0.27 -9.64 12.08
C LEU A 201 0.20 -11.02 12.75
N ALA A 202 1.19 -11.88 12.53
CA ALA A 202 1.28 -13.19 13.19
C ALA A 202 1.32 -13.04 14.72
N ASP A 203 2.18 -12.15 15.22
CA ASP A 203 2.31 -11.88 16.65
C ASP A 203 0.98 -11.38 17.25
N ARG A 204 0.31 -10.42 16.57
CA ARG A 204 -0.99 -9.87 16.98
C ARG A 204 -2.11 -10.92 17.02
N LEU A 205 -2.08 -11.89 16.12
CA LEU A 205 -3.07 -12.96 16.03
C LEU A 205 -2.68 -14.20 16.86
N GLY A 206 -1.56 -14.17 17.58
CA GLY A 206 -1.06 -15.33 18.33
C GLY A 206 -0.70 -16.52 17.44
N VAL A 207 -0.33 -16.26 16.19
CA VAL A 207 0.04 -17.31 15.23
C VAL A 207 1.50 -17.67 15.41
N PHE A 208 1.75 -18.91 15.77
CA PHE A 208 3.11 -19.43 15.83
C PHE A 208 3.67 -19.64 14.41
N VAL A 209 4.79 -19.03 14.14
CA VAL A 209 5.55 -19.23 12.90
C VAL A 209 6.84 -19.97 13.24
N ASP A 210 7.01 -21.15 12.69
CA ASP A 210 8.23 -21.96 12.91
C ASP A 210 9.42 -21.34 12.16
N ASP A 211 10.21 -20.55 12.85
CA ASP A 211 11.46 -19.97 12.32
C ASP A 211 12.62 -20.96 12.34
N SER A 212 12.46 -22.16 12.89
CA SER A 212 13.53 -23.19 12.91
C SER A 212 13.94 -23.64 11.52
N LEU A 213 13.01 -23.57 10.56
CA LEU A 213 13.27 -23.88 9.15
C LEU A 213 14.29 -22.92 8.52
N SER A 214 14.38 -21.68 8.99
CA SER A 214 15.39 -20.71 8.52
C SER A 214 16.77 -20.91 9.13
N MET A 215 16.85 -21.67 10.22
CA MET A 215 18.08 -21.92 11.00
C MET A 215 18.72 -23.30 10.70
N THR A 216 17.99 -24.18 10.01
CA THR A 216 18.53 -25.49 9.63
C THR A 216 19.49 -25.36 8.46
N VAL A 217 20.58 -26.13 8.48
CA VAL A 217 21.54 -26.25 7.36
C VAL A 217 20.78 -26.84 6.17
N GLY A 218 20.40 -25.98 5.20
CA GLY A 218 19.59 -26.35 4.04
C GLY A 218 18.15 -25.83 4.06
N GLY A 219 17.66 -25.29 5.19
CA GLY A 219 16.36 -24.58 5.28
C GLY A 219 16.45 -23.22 4.59
N GLY A 220 15.79 -23.09 3.42
CA GLY A 220 15.90 -21.90 2.60
C GLY A 220 14.98 -20.78 3.07
N PHE A 221 15.29 -19.57 2.62
CA PHE A 221 14.42 -18.41 2.80
C PHE A 221 12.99 -18.67 2.25
N ASP A 222 12.89 -19.42 1.15
CA ASP A 222 11.61 -19.81 0.54
C ASP A 222 10.76 -20.65 1.50
N ASP A 223 11.36 -21.63 2.19
CA ASP A 223 10.63 -22.46 3.16
C ASP A 223 10.11 -21.64 4.35
N SER A 224 10.91 -20.70 4.86
CA SER A 224 10.48 -19.78 5.92
C SER A 224 9.32 -18.89 5.46
N MET A 225 9.34 -18.39 4.24
CA MET A 225 8.26 -17.58 3.68
C MET A 225 7.00 -18.39 3.44
N LYS A 226 7.12 -19.61 2.94
CA LYS A 226 6.00 -20.55 2.79
C LYS A 226 5.37 -20.90 4.14
N ALA A 227 6.19 -21.16 5.16
CA ALA A 227 5.72 -21.43 6.52
C ALA A 227 4.93 -20.23 7.09
N LEU A 228 5.46 -19.01 6.95
CA LEU A 228 4.78 -17.79 7.37
C LEU A 228 3.43 -17.61 6.66
N CYS A 229 3.40 -17.76 5.33
CA CYS A 229 2.18 -17.63 4.54
C CYS A 229 1.13 -18.71 4.89
N ASN A 230 1.55 -19.94 5.13
CA ASN A 230 0.65 -21.03 5.51
C ASN A 230 0.07 -20.82 6.91
N SER A 231 0.91 -20.50 7.90
CA SER A 231 0.46 -20.28 9.29
C SER A 231 -0.50 -19.11 9.38
N LEU A 232 -0.16 -17.95 8.80
CA LEU A 232 -1.05 -16.79 8.74
C LEU A 232 -2.32 -17.09 7.96
N GLY A 233 -2.20 -17.68 6.79
CA GLY A 233 -3.34 -17.93 5.91
C GLY A 233 -4.37 -18.90 6.51
N ALA A 234 -3.96 -19.83 7.35
CA ALA A 234 -4.87 -20.72 8.07
C ALA A 234 -5.76 -19.93 9.05
N THR A 235 -5.20 -18.93 9.73
CA THR A 235 -5.94 -18.06 10.67
C THR A 235 -6.78 -17.02 9.93
N LEU A 236 -6.21 -16.34 8.94
CA LEU A 236 -6.89 -15.29 8.17
C LEU A 236 -8.02 -15.82 7.29
N ARG A 237 -7.93 -17.07 6.84
CA ARG A 237 -8.86 -17.68 5.86
C ARG A 237 -9.07 -16.80 4.62
N ALA A 238 -8.04 -16.07 4.23
CA ALA A 238 -8.05 -15.04 3.21
C ALA A 238 -6.79 -15.14 2.33
N PRO A 239 -6.81 -14.58 1.12
CA PRO A 239 -5.60 -14.45 0.31
C PRO A 239 -4.58 -13.54 1.00
N LEU A 240 -3.29 -13.85 0.80
CA LEU A 240 -2.20 -13.14 1.42
C LEU A 240 -1.06 -12.96 0.42
N VAL A 241 -0.51 -11.76 0.36
CA VAL A 241 0.69 -11.43 -0.42
C VAL A 241 1.76 -10.93 0.54
N VAL A 242 2.88 -11.66 0.65
CA VAL A 242 4.01 -11.25 1.49
C VAL A 242 5.20 -10.89 0.61
N ARG A 243 5.47 -9.60 0.53
CA ARG A 243 6.55 -9.03 -0.28
C ARG A 243 7.90 -9.13 0.45
N ALA A 244 8.95 -9.48 -0.29
CA ALA A 244 10.32 -9.62 0.22
C ALA A 244 11.36 -8.85 -0.61
N GLY A 245 11.01 -7.66 -1.07
CA GLY A 245 11.90 -6.79 -1.85
C GLY A 245 12.29 -7.41 -3.19
N SER A 246 13.59 -7.43 -3.50
CA SER A 246 14.13 -7.99 -4.76
C SER A 246 13.89 -9.50 -4.93
N ARG A 247 13.49 -10.19 -3.87
CA ARG A 247 13.14 -11.62 -3.92
C ARG A 247 11.68 -11.86 -4.36
N GLY A 248 10.92 -10.79 -4.65
CA GLY A 248 9.53 -10.88 -5.08
C GLY A 248 8.53 -11.05 -3.93
N ALA A 249 7.53 -11.88 -4.13
CA ALA A 249 6.44 -12.06 -3.19
C ALA A 249 5.97 -13.53 -3.12
N TRP A 250 5.50 -13.94 -1.94
CA TRP A 250 4.83 -15.21 -1.72
C TRP A 250 3.33 -14.93 -1.64
N VAL A 251 2.59 -15.58 -2.52
CA VAL A 251 1.16 -15.39 -2.70
C VAL A 251 0.43 -16.62 -2.21
N ARG A 252 -0.36 -16.47 -1.15
CA ARG A 252 -1.35 -17.48 -0.79
C ARG A 252 -2.64 -17.17 -1.52
N THR A 253 -2.99 -18.05 -2.43
CA THR A 253 -4.18 -17.93 -3.28
C THR A 253 -5.47 -18.12 -2.49
N PRO A 254 -6.66 -17.76 -3.04
CA PRO A 254 -7.95 -18.12 -2.44
C PRO A 254 -8.11 -19.62 -2.19
N GLY A 255 -7.49 -20.46 -3.03
CA GLY A 255 -7.47 -21.93 -2.87
C GLY A 255 -6.54 -22.45 -1.77
N GLY A 256 -5.76 -21.58 -1.15
CA GLY A 256 -4.85 -21.92 -0.05
C GLY A 256 -3.45 -22.36 -0.47
N GLU A 257 -3.15 -22.43 -1.75
CA GLU A 257 -1.81 -22.71 -2.26
C GLU A 257 -0.90 -21.50 -2.05
N VAL A 258 0.38 -21.74 -1.70
CA VAL A 258 1.41 -20.70 -1.59
C VAL A 258 2.35 -20.78 -2.78
N ILE A 259 2.33 -19.76 -3.62
CA ILE A 259 3.13 -19.62 -4.84
C ILE A 259 4.17 -18.52 -4.63
N HIS A 260 5.43 -18.82 -4.94
CA HIS A 260 6.48 -17.79 -5.03
C HIS A 260 6.40 -17.12 -6.40
N VAL A 261 6.22 -15.82 -6.40
CA VAL A 261 6.30 -14.97 -7.59
C VAL A 261 7.62 -14.21 -7.53
N GLU A 262 8.50 -14.52 -8.45
CA GLU A 262 9.86 -13.96 -8.47
C GLU A 262 9.85 -12.42 -8.52
N GLY A 263 10.87 -11.84 -7.89
CA GLY A 263 11.09 -10.41 -7.89
C GLY A 263 11.69 -9.93 -9.20
N TYR A 264 11.62 -8.64 -9.37
CA TYR A 264 12.22 -7.94 -10.48
C TYR A 264 13.44 -7.16 -9.96
N PRO A 265 14.66 -7.72 -10.04
CA PRO A 265 15.86 -7.10 -9.49
C PRO A 265 16.13 -5.75 -10.16
N THR A 266 16.41 -4.74 -9.36
CA THR A 266 16.79 -3.42 -9.85
C THR A 266 17.88 -2.79 -8.98
N LYS A 267 18.65 -1.89 -9.57
CA LYS A 267 19.58 -1.04 -8.83
C LYS A 267 18.82 0.24 -8.44
N ALA A 268 18.38 0.32 -7.20
CA ALA A 268 17.72 1.49 -6.67
C ALA A 268 18.47 2.02 -5.44
N THR A 269 18.62 3.33 -5.35
CA THR A 269 19.20 4.01 -4.19
C THR A 269 18.18 4.17 -3.07
N HIS A 270 16.88 4.19 -3.41
CA HIS A 270 15.79 4.36 -2.47
C HIS A 270 14.66 3.37 -2.77
N THR A 271 14.22 2.66 -1.75
CA THR A 271 13.12 1.66 -1.84
C THR A 271 11.81 2.14 -1.21
N ARG A 272 11.74 3.43 -0.83
CA ARG A 272 10.54 4.03 -0.21
C ARG A 272 9.35 3.92 -1.17
N SER A 273 8.19 3.62 -0.61
CA SER A 273 6.91 3.49 -1.33
C SER A 273 6.87 2.41 -2.44
N ALA A 274 7.89 1.54 -2.54
CA ALA A 274 7.83 0.37 -3.41
C ALA A 274 6.60 -0.50 -3.11
N GLY A 275 6.31 -0.71 -1.81
CA GLY A 275 5.13 -1.44 -1.37
C GLY A 275 3.82 -0.79 -1.79
N SER A 276 3.71 0.54 -1.77
CA SER A 276 2.52 1.25 -2.24
C SER A 276 2.36 1.14 -3.75
N CYS A 277 3.45 1.27 -4.51
CA CYS A 277 3.44 1.06 -5.96
C CYS A 277 3.00 -0.37 -6.30
N HIS A 278 3.55 -1.37 -5.63
CA HIS A 278 3.15 -2.77 -5.78
C HIS A 278 1.66 -2.97 -5.46
N THR A 279 1.18 -2.50 -4.30
CA THR A 279 -0.21 -2.68 -3.89
C THR A 279 -1.17 -1.99 -4.87
N GLY A 280 -0.85 -0.77 -5.34
CA GLY A 280 -1.68 -0.05 -6.31
C GLY A 280 -1.74 -0.73 -7.67
N ALA A 281 -0.60 -1.21 -8.19
CA ALA A 281 -0.56 -1.97 -9.43
C ALA A 281 -1.38 -3.27 -9.32
N MET A 282 -1.23 -4.00 -8.21
CA MET A 282 -2.00 -5.22 -7.93
C MET A 282 -3.50 -4.93 -7.87
N CYS A 283 -3.94 -3.88 -7.16
CA CYS A 283 -5.35 -3.48 -7.09
C CYS A 283 -5.94 -3.20 -8.49
N ALA A 284 -5.20 -2.46 -9.32
CA ALA A 284 -5.63 -2.13 -10.69
C ALA A 284 -5.83 -3.39 -11.54
N LEU A 285 -4.94 -4.36 -11.43
CA LEU A 285 -5.02 -5.60 -12.21
C LEU A 285 -6.12 -6.52 -11.71
N ILE A 286 -6.34 -6.61 -10.38
CA ILE A 286 -7.49 -7.32 -9.81
C ILE A 286 -8.79 -6.70 -10.32
N ALA A 287 -8.95 -5.37 -10.31
CA ALA A 287 -10.10 -4.68 -10.87
C ALA A 287 -10.31 -4.98 -12.36
N ARG A 288 -9.25 -5.28 -13.10
CA ARG A 288 -9.29 -5.71 -14.50
C ARG A 288 -9.55 -7.22 -14.68
N GLY A 289 -9.81 -7.96 -13.59
CA GLY A 289 -10.14 -9.39 -13.61
C GLY A 289 -8.93 -10.33 -13.69
N TRP A 290 -7.71 -9.84 -13.43
CA TRP A 290 -6.53 -10.69 -13.40
C TRP A 290 -6.50 -11.59 -12.17
N SER A 291 -5.89 -12.77 -12.29
CA SER A 291 -5.63 -13.61 -11.12
C SER A 291 -4.69 -12.89 -10.14
N LEU A 292 -4.78 -13.22 -8.84
CA LEU A 292 -3.90 -12.60 -7.83
C LEU A 292 -2.42 -12.86 -8.13
N VAL A 293 -2.05 -14.03 -8.62
CA VAL A 293 -0.68 -14.40 -8.94
C VAL A 293 -0.14 -13.58 -10.12
N ASP A 294 -0.93 -13.46 -11.19
CA ASP A 294 -0.52 -12.68 -12.37
C ASP A 294 -0.47 -11.18 -12.04
N ALA A 295 -1.43 -10.68 -11.25
CA ALA A 295 -1.43 -9.31 -10.76
C ALA A 295 -0.16 -9.00 -9.94
N VAL A 296 0.29 -9.93 -9.09
CA VAL A 296 1.53 -9.78 -8.31
C VAL A 296 2.77 -9.84 -9.20
N LYS A 297 2.80 -10.66 -10.26
CA LYS A 297 3.92 -10.69 -11.23
C LYS A 297 4.14 -9.30 -11.83
N ILE A 298 3.10 -8.69 -12.36
CA ILE A 298 3.16 -7.34 -12.93
C ILE A 298 3.48 -6.29 -11.86
N ALA A 299 2.89 -6.41 -10.66
CA ALA A 299 3.13 -5.48 -9.56
C ALA A 299 4.59 -5.50 -9.06
N ASN A 300 5.25 -6.65 -9.06
CA ASN A 300 6.68 -6.77 -8.76
C ASN A 300 7.53 -5.95 -9.75
N ALA A 301 7.26 -6.07 -11.05
CA ALA A 301 7.95 -5.29 -12.08
C ALA A 301 7.64 -3.80 -11.98
N ALA A 302 6.37 -3.42 -11.79
CA ALA A 302 5.95 -2.03 -11.62
C ALA A 302 6.64 -1.36 -10.43
N ALA A 303 6.69 -2.05 -9.28
CA ALA A 303 7.37 -1.52 -8.08
C ALA A 303 8.88 -1.36 -8.31
N SER A 304 9.51 -2.32 -8.97
CA SER A 304 10.93 -2.29 -9.29
C SER A 304 11.30 -1.12 -10.22
N LEU A 305 10.55 -0.95 -11.30
CA LEU A 305 10.72 0.19 -12.21
C LEU A 305 10.46 1.53 -11.52
N GLY A 306 9.41 1.60 -10.69
CA GLY A 306 9.06 2.82 -9.96
C GLY A 306 10.17 3.29 -9.02
N ILE A 307 10.83 2.40 -8.29
CA ILE A 307 11.94 2.77 -7.41
C ILE A 307 13.24 3.06 -8.17
N GLN A 308 13.45 2.41 -9.30
CA GLN A 308 14.60 2.68 -10.18
C GLN A 308 14.57 4.12 -10.73
N ARG A 309 13.39 4.62 -11.03
CA ARG A 309 13.13 5.98 -11.55
C ARG A 309 12.88 6.99 -10.44
N SER A 310 13.12 6.63 -9.17
CA SER A 310 12.79 7.53 -8.06
C SER A 310 13.56 8.86 -8.16
N ILE A 311 12.82 9.95 -8.01
CA ILE A 311 13.36 11.31 -7.95
C ILE A 311 13.35 11.73 -6.48
N ASN A 312 14.52 12.00 -5.91
CA ASN A 312 14.67 12.42 -4.50
C ASN A 312 13.95 11.46 -3.51
N GLY A 313 13.99 10.16 -3.78
CA GLY A 313 13.36 9.15 -2.94
C GLY A 313 11.84 9.03 -3.08
N VAL A 314 11.24 9.70 -4.06
CA VAL A 314 9.83 9.54 -4.46
C VAL A 314 9.79 8.62 -5.68
N PRO A 315 9.14 7.45 -5.60
CA PRO A 315 9.05 6.56 -6.74
C PRO A 315 8.21 7.18 -7.85
N ASP A 316 8.64 6.96 -9.08
CA ASP A 316 7.87 7.29 -10.27
C ASP A 316 7.25 6.00 -10.82
N CYS A 317 6.01 5.71 -10.43
CA CYS A 317 5.32 4.50 -10.84
C CYS A 317 5.16 4.46 -12.37
N PRO A 318 5.52 3.36 -13.06
CA PRO A 318 5.38 3.22 -14.51
C PRO A 318 3.92 3.09 -14.93
N GLY A 319 3.65 3.36 -16.22
CA GLY A 319 2.40 2.97 -16.86
C GLY A 319 2.37 1.48 -17.21
N TYR A 320 1.17 0.95 -17.50
CA TYR A 320 0.99 -0.47 -17.82
C TYR A 320 1.86 -0.92 -19.00
N ASP A 321 1.83 -0.18 -20.11
CA ASP A 321 2.58 -0.55 -21.33
C ASP A 321 4.10 -0.57 -21.09
N GLU A 322 4.61 0.34 -20.25
CA GLU A 322 6.03 0.35 -19.87
C GLU A 322 6.43 -0.89 -19.08
N VAL A 323 5.54 -1.37 -18.18
CA VAL A 323 5.79 -2.60 -17.41
C VAL A 323 5.78 -3.80 -18.32
N ILE A 324 4.82 -3.90 -19.25
CA ILE A 324 4.74 -5.01 -20.19
C ILE A 324 5.95 -5.03 -21.13
N ALA A 325 6.30 -3.89 -21.73
CA ALA A 325 7.47 -3.80 -22.60
C ALA A 325 8.74 -4.29 -21.87
N LYS A 326 8.90 -3.92 -20.59
CA LYS A 326 10.05 -4.37 -19.80
C LYS A 326 10.05 -5.87 -19.52
N LEU A 327 8.91 -6.47 -19.26
CA LEU A 327 8.79 -7.91 -19.07
C LEU A 327 9.10 -8.68 -20.36
N GLU A 328 8.65 -8.19 -21.51
CA GLU A 328 8.92 -8.79 -22.82
C GLU A 328 10.42 -8.70 -23.21
N GLU A 329 11.09 -7.59 -22.90
CA GLU A 329 12.54 -7.44 -23.11
C GLU A 329 13.34 -8.52 -22.37
N ASP A 330 12.94 -8.83 -21.13
CA ASP A 330 13.68 -9.78 -20.29
C ASP A 330 13.31 -11.24 -20.56
N GLU A 331 12.15 -11.52 -21.15
CA GLU A 331 11.78 -12.85 -21.65
C GLU A 331 12.43 -13.19 -23.01
N THR A 332 12.98 -12.19 -23.71
CA THR A 332 13.66 -12.40 -24.99
C THR A 332 15.13 -12.80 -24.71
N PRO A 333 15.57 -14.04 -25.04
CA PRO A 333 16.95 -14.46 -24.79
C PRO A 333 17.93 -13.56 -25.56
N ALA A 334 19.06 -13.23 -24.96
CA ALA A 334 20.16 -12.44 -25.53
C ALA A 334 20.90 -13.13 -26.71
N GLU A 335 20.19 -13.86 -27.58
CA GLU A 335 20.75 -14.60 -28.72
C GLU A 335 20.74 -13.84 -30.06
N ALA A 336 20.26 -12.58 -30.09
CA ALA A 336 20.23 -11.80 -31.34
C ALA A 336 21.37 -10.77 -31.51
N ALA A 337 22.41 -10.85 -30.66
CA ALA A 337 23.59 -9.98 -30.80
C ALA A 337 24.86 -10.82 -31.00
N LYS A 338 24.98 -11.45 -32.19
CA LYS A 338 26.27 -11.91 -32.74
C LYS A 338 26.39 -11.47 -34.17
#